data_1b19b0bea15d48badf0b03f4d2b783e5
#
_entry.id   1b19b0bea15d48badf0b03f4d2b783e5
#
_cell.length_a   1.000
_cell.length_b   1.000
_cell.length_c   1.000
_cell.angle_alpha   90.00
_cell.angle_beta   90.00
_cell.angle_gamma   90.00
#
_symmetry.space_group_name_H-M   'P 1'
#
loop_
_entity.id
_entity.type
_entity.pdbx_description
1 polymer ?
#
loop_
_entity_poly.entity_id
_entity_poly.type
_entity_poly.pdbx_seq_one_letter_code
_entity_poly.pdbx_strand_id
1 'polypeptide(L)'
;DGKITQADFDELVDVSVPGGGACCMMGTGNTMAIITEVIGMSMPGNSSTPGRSQEMQELAKAAGKQVMKLYAKKITARQIITKESITNAIKTCMAIGGSGNTIIHVPAVATFEIPLLVGVRPNGPYNMDQYAKAGGTQAILHELRKHLDTNCMSVNEKTIGENISGHEILAPSIIHPLSNPLDNQGGLALMRGNLVPDGTYIKQSAVPEG
;
A
#
# COMPACT_ATOMS: atom_id res chain seq x y z
N ASP A 1 26.44 -23.44 -7.98
CA ASP A 1 27.81 -22.85 -8.04
C ASP A 1 28.71 -23.28 -6.85
N GLY A 2 28.24 -24.16 -5.93
CA GLY A 2 29.03 -24.70 -4.82
C GLY A 2 29.45 -23.69 -3.74
N LYS A 3 28.79 -22.50 -3.68
CA LYS A 3 29.14 -21.42 -2.74
C LYS A 3 28.41 -21.53 -1.40
N ILE A 4 27.34 -22.29 -1.32
CA ILE A 4 26.54 -22.52 -0.11
C ILE A 4 26.25 -24.02 0.02
N THR A 5 26.05 -24.50 1.24
CA THR A 5 25.63 -25.88 1.51
C THR A 5 24.13 -26.04 1.25
N GLN A 6 23.65 -27.30 1.18
CA GLN A 6 22.20 -27.57 1.06
C GLN A 6 21.44 -27.02 2.28
N ALA A 7 22.01 -27.14 3.49
CA ALA A 7 21.41 -26.60 4.71
C ALA A 7 21.28 -25.07 4.66
N ASP A 8 22.32 -24.36 4.19
CA ASP A 8 22.26 -22.90 4.02
C ASP A 8 21.20 -22.50 2.97
N PHE A 9 21.05 -23.30 1.91
CA PHE A 9 20.03 -23.07 0.90
C PHE A 9 18.61 -23.27 1.44
N ASP A 10 18.39 -24.34 2.21
CA ASP A 10 17.08 -24.64 2.82
C ASP A 10 16.71 -23.54 3.83
N GLU A 11 17.67 -23.10 4.67
CA GLU A 11 17.46 -21.96 5.57
C GLU A 11 17.13 -20.67 4.80
N LEU A 12 17.84 -20.39 3.72
CA LEU A 12 17.59 -19.24 2.88
C LEU A 12 16.18 -19.27 2.27
N VAL A 13 15.71 -20.43 1.83
CA VAL A 13 14.34 -20.61 1.30
C VAL A 13 13.32 -20.32 2.38
N ASP A 14 13.49 -20.86 3.58
CA ASP A 14 12.56 -20.69 4.69
C ASP A 14 12.42 -19.23 5.16
N VAL A 15 13.54 -18.49 5.17
CA VAL A 15 13.50 -17.07 5.59
C VAL A 15 13.13 -16.10 4.46
N SER A 16 13.27 -16.51 3.19
CA SER A 16 13.02 -15.62 2.04
C SER A 16 11.54 -15.34 1.82
N VAL A 17 10.66 -16.28 2.17
CA VAL A 17 9.20 -16.14 2.03
C VAL A 17 8.52 -16.63 3.31
N PRO A 18 8.53 -15.83 4.37
CA PRO A 18 7.98 -16.24 5.66
C PRO A 18 6.43 -16.23 5.62
N GLY A 19 5.85 -17.31 5.15
CA GLY A 19 4.41 -17.52 5.14
C GLY A 19 3.77 -17.50 3.75
N GLY A 20 2.47 -17.75 3.71
CA GLY A 20 1.67 -17.74 2.49
C GLY A 20 0.93 -16.40 2.30
N GLY A 21 0.59 -16.09 1.06
CA GLY A 21 -0.11 -14.87 0.70
C GLY A 21 0.57 -14.16 -0.46
N ALA A 22 0.53 -12.83 -0.50
CA ALA A 22 1.28 -12.04 -1.45
C ALA A 22 2.79 -12.08 -1.12
N CYS A 23 3.64 -11.75 -2.11
CA CYS A 23 5.09 -11.72 -1.91
C CYS A 23 5.50 -10.68 -0.85
N CYS A 24 6.72 -10.80 -0.33
CA CYS A 24 7.24 -9.92 0.71
C CYS A 24 7.64 -8.50 0.22
N MET A 25 7.45 -8.21 -1.06
CA MET A 25 7.82 -6.95 -1.69
C MET A 25 6.62 -6.02 -1.91
N MET A 26 6.86 -4.71 -2.02
CA MET A 26 5.86 -3.73 -2.49
C MET A 26 5.70 -3.85 -4.02
N GLY A 27 5.29 -5.05 -4.45
CA GLY A 27 4.94 -5.36 -5.83
C GLY A 27 3.46 -5.10 -6.11
N THR A 28 2.96 -5.58 -7.25
CA THR A 28 1.60 -5.32 -7.71
C THR A 28 0.55 -5.82 -6.71
N GLY A 29 0.69 -7.05 -6.19
CA GLY A 29 -0.29 -7.64 -5.27
C GLY A 29 -0.48 -6.80 -4.00
N ASN A 30 0.60 -6.47 -3.31
CA ASN A 30 0.55 -5.66 -2.10
C ASN A 30 0.11 -4.22 -2.37
N THR A 31 0.59 -3.61 -3.46
CA THR A 31 0.14 -2.28 -3.87
C THR A 31 -1.37 -2.26 -4.09
N MET A 32 -1.93 -3.23 -4.82
CA MET A 32 -3.37 -3.26 -5.09
C MET A 32 -4.20 -3.58 -3.85
N ALA A 33 -3.68 -4.37 -2.91
CA ALA A 33 -4.33 -4.59 -1.61
C ALA A 33 -4.44 -3.26 -0.83
N ILE A 34 -3.35 -2.49 -0.77
CA ILE A 34 -3.33 -1.16 -0.13
C ILE A 34 -4.29 -0.20 -0.84
N ILE A 35 -4.24 -0.12 -2.16
CA ILE A 35 -5.14 0.72 -2.96
C ILE A 35 -6.61 0.38 -2.68
N THR A 36 -6.96 -0.91 -2.65
CA THR A 36 -8.33 -1.36 -2.37
C THR A 36 -8.80 -0.92 -0.97
N GLU A 37 -7.91 -0.95 0.01
CA GLU A 37 -8.20 -0.48 1.36
C GLU A 37 -8.40 1.05 1.39
N VAL A 38 -7.54 1.80 0.73
CA VAL A 38 -7.61 3.28 0.67
C VAL A 38 -8.84 3.78 -0.08
N ILE A 39 -9.27 3.08 -1.15
CA ILE A 39 -10.53 3.38 -1.85
C ILE A 39 -11.75 3.12 -0.94
N GLY A 40 -11.58 2.37 0.14
CA GLY A 40 -12.64 2.00 1.06
C GLY A 40 -13.31 0.66 0.74
N MET A 41 -12.80 -0.12 -0.20
CA MET A 41 -13.38 -1.40 -0.66
C MET A 41 -12.83 -2.63 0.06
N SER A 42 -12.04 -2.45 1.10
CA SER A 42 -11.55 -3.51 1.98
C SER A 42 -11.71 -3.13 3.45
N MET A 43 -11.71 -4.12 4.32
CA MET A 43 -11.71 -3.88 5.76
C MET A 43 -10.40 -3.23 6.17
N PRO A 44 -10.43 -2.25 7.10
CA PRO A 44 -9.21 -1.60 7.59
C PRO A 44 -8.19 -2.60 8.15
N GLY A 45 -6.93 -2.42 7.79
CA GLY A 45 -5.82 -3.30 8.20
C GLY A 45 -5.62 -4.53 7.32
N ASN A 46 -6.57 -4.85 6.42
CA ASN A 46 -6.50 -6.07 5.59
C ASN A 46 -5.23 -6.12 4.71
N SER A 47 -4.83 -4.98 4.15
CA SER A 47 -3.68 -4.93 3.22
C SER A 47 -2.32 -5.18 3.87
N SER A 48 -2.22 -5.01 5.18
CA SER A 48 -0.99 -5.23 5.96
C SER A 48 -1.04 -6.46 6.86
N THR A 49 -2.17 -7.15 6.95
CA THR A 49 -2.31 -8.36 7.77
C THR A 49 -1.71 -9.57 7.04
N PRO A 50 -0.82 -10.37 7.68
CA PRO A 50 -0.22 -11.55 7.07
C PRO A 50 -1.26 -12.60 6.65
N GLY A 51 -1.14 -13.13 5.43
CA GLY A 51 -2.18 -13.95 4.79
C GLY A 51 -2.57 -15.25 5.48
N ARG A 52 -1.70 -15.82 6.35
CA ARG A 52 -1.96 -17.04 7.12
C ARG A 52 -2.19 -16.80 8.62
N SER A 53 -2.26 -15.55 9.03
CA SER A 53 -2.47 -15.21 10.43
C SER A 53 -3.91 -15.50 10.89
N GLN A 54 -4.09 -15.61 12.19
CA GLN A 54 -5.42 -15.72 12.79
C GLN A 54 -6.22 -14.43 12.55
N GLU A 55 -5.55 -13.29 12.58
CA GLU A 55 -6.14 -11.96 12.31
C GLU A 55 -6.74 -11.90 10.91
N MET A 56 -6.07 -12.47 9.90
CA MET A 56 -6.61 -12.54 8.53
C MET A 56 -7.89 -13.40 8.48
N GLN A 57 -7.95 -14.50 9.21
CA GLN A 57 -9.16 -15.32 9.29
C GLN A 57 -10.32 -14.57 9.95
N GLU A 58 -10.02 -13.78 10.98
CA GLU A 58 -11.03 -12.94 11.65
C GLU A 58 -11.51 -11.82 10.75
N LEU A 59 -10.61 -11.17 10.02
CA LEU A 59 -10.95 -10.17 9.00
C LEU A 59 -11.82 -10.75 7.89
N ALA A 60 -11.52 -11.95 7.41
CA ALA A 60 -12.33 -12.64 6.40
C ALA A 60 -13.76 -12.92 6.91
N LYS A 61 -13.91 -13.38 8.16
CA LYS A 61 -15.22 -13.58 8.80
C LYS A 61 -15.96 -12.24 8.98
N ALA A 62 -15.25 -11.20 9.38
CA ALA A 62 -15.81 -9.85 9.55
C ALA A 62 -16.28 -9.28 8.20
N ALA A 63 -15.50 -9.46 7.13
CA ALA A 63 -15.85 -9.02 5.78
C ALA A 63 -17.13 -9.72 5.28
N GLY A 64 -17.27 -11.04 5.51
CA GLY A 64 -18.49 -11.78 5.18
C GLY A 64 -19.74 -11.26 5.92
N LYS A 65 -19.62 -10.90 7.20
CA LYS A 65 -20.69 -10.28 7.95
C LYS A 65 -20.99 -8.87 7.45
N GLN A 66 -19.95 -8.12 7.08
CA GLN A 66 -20.09 -6.74 6.64
C GLN A 66 -20.78 -6.62 5.28
N VAL A 67 -20.48 -7.52 4.32
CA VAL A 67 -21.17 -7.50 3.02
C VAL A 67 -22.68 -7.70 3.16
N MET A 68 -23.12 -8.53 4.11
CA MET A 68 -24.55 -8.70 4.39
C MET A 68 -25.18 -7.44 4.97
N LYS A 69 -24.47 -6.68 5.81
CA LYS A 69 -24.94 -5.39 6.31
C LYS A 69 -25.05 -4.35 5.20
N LEU A 70 -24.03 -4.26 4.33
CA LEU A 70 -24.04 -3.36 3.18
C LEU A 70 -25.22 -3.67 2.26
N TYR A 71 -25.47 -4.96 1.99
CA TYR A 71 -26.63 -5.40 1.19
C TYR A 71 -27.95 -4.97 1.82
N ALA A 72 -28.15 -5.23 3.12
CA ALA A 72 -29.36 -4.84 3.83
C ALA A 72 -29.60 -3.32 3.83
N LYS A 73 -28.54 -2.54 3.90
CA LYS A 73 -28.57 -1.06 3.86
C LYS A 73 -28.59 -0.50 2.44
N LYS A 74 -28.49 -1.34 1.41
CA LYS A 74 -28.41 -0.95 -0.01
C LYS A 74 -27.21 -0.03 -0.30
N ILE A 75 -26.11 -0.18 0.44
CA ILE A 75 -24.85 0.54 0.19
C ILE A 75 -24.12 -0.17 -0.95
N THR A 76 -23.86 0.56 -2.02
CA THR A 76 -23.23 0.05 -3.25
C THR A 76 -21.79 0.48 -3.37
N ALA A 77 -21.00 -0.25 -4.16
CA ALA A 77 -19.61 0.13 -4.48
C ALA A 77 -19.51 1.55 -5.08
N ARG A 78 -20.50 1.99 -5.85
CA ARG A 78 -20.55 3.34 -6.45
C ARG A 78 -20.67 4.47 -5.43
N GLN A 79 -21.17 4.19 -4.23
CA GLN A 79 -21.24 5.17 -3.14
C GLN A 79 -19.92 5.26 -2.37
N ILE A 80 -19.08 4.22 -2.42
CA ILE A 80 -17.77 4.15 -1.76
C ILE A 80 -16.67 4.63 -2.71
N ILE A 81 -16.68 4.14 -3.97
CA ILE A 81 -15.69 4.51 -4.98
C ILE A 81 -16.07 5.87 -5.57
N THR A 82 -15.45 6.92 -5.05
CA THR A 82 -15.62 8.31 -5.49
C THR A 82 -14.34 8.83 -6.14
N LYS A 83 -14.43 10.01 -6.75
CA LYS A 83 -13.24 10.69 -7.28
C LYS A 83 -12.22 10.98 -6.17
N GLU A 84 -12.69 11.35 -5.00
CA GLU A 84 -11.89 11.66 -3.83
C GLU A 84 -11.17 10.40 -3.30
N SER A 85 -11.88 9.26 -3.20
CA SER A 85 -11.28 7.99 -2.78
C SER A 85 -10.22 7.48 -3.77
N ILE A 86 -10.43 7.66 -5.07
CA ILE A 86 -9.43 7.37 -6.11
C ILE A 86 -8.23 8.32 -5.98
N THR A 87 -8.47 9.61 -5.73
CA THR A 87 -7.40 10.59 -5.51
C THR A 87 -6.57 10.24 -4.28
N ASN A 88 -7.20 9.82 -3.20
CA ASN A 88 -6.51 9.30 -2.00
C ASN A 88 -5.63 8.09 -2.33
N ALA A 89 -6.14 7.16 -3.14
CA ALA A 89 -5.39 5.98 -3.56
C ALA A 89 -4.12 6.34 -4.36
N ILE A 90 -4.22 7.32 -5.27
CA ILE A 90 -3.08 7.80 -6.05
C ILE A 90 -2.01 8.41 -5.13
N LYS A 91 -2.40 9.31 -4.23
CA LYS A 91 -1.48 9.93 -3.26
C LYS A 91 -0.80 8.88 -2.39
N THR A 92 -1.55 7.90 -1.90
CA THR A 92 -1.00 6.80 -1.10
C THR A 92 -0.04 5.94 -1.92
N CYS A 93 -0.38 5.65 -3.20
CA CYS A 93 0.51 4.90 -4.09
C CYS A 93 1.87 5.60 -4.29
N MET A 94 1.88 6.92 -4.40
CA MET A 94 3.12 7.72 -4.46
C MET A 94 3.94 7.57 -3.18
N ALA A 95 3.29 7.69 -2.02
CA ALA A 95 3.91 7.62 -0.70
C ALA A 95 4.53 6.24 -0.39
N ILE A 96 3.89 5.16 -0.83
CA ILE A 96 4.40 3.79 -0.61
C ILE A 96 5.40 3.34 -1.68
N GLY A 97 5.64 4.15 -2.72
CA GLY A 97 6.41 3.74 -3.89
C GLY A 97 5.83 2.48 -4.53
N GLY A 98 4.54 2.50 -4.80
CA GLY A 98 3.78 1.35 -5.29
C GLY A 98 4.22 0.83 -6.65
N SER A 99 3.55 -0.20 -7.14
CA SER A 99 3.80 -0.77 -8.46
C SER A 99 3.36 0.16 -9.59
N GLY A 100 4.16 0.28 -10.64
CA GLY A 100 3.79 0.98 -11.88
C GLY A 100 2.52 0.43 -12.55
N ASN A 101 2.14 -0.82 -12.28
CA ASN A 101 0.89 -1.40 -12.76
C ASN A 101 -0.36 -0.69 -12.22
N THR A 102 -0.24 0.08 -11.13
CA THR A 102 -1.32 0.93 -10.60
C THR A 102 -1.84 1.90 -11.67
N ILE A 103 -0.98 2.37 -12.55
CA ILE A 103 -1.31 3.30 -13.64
C ILE A 103 -2.31 2.70 -14.62
N ILE A 104 -2.21 1.39 -14.86
CA ILE A 104 -3.14 0.66 -15.73
C ILE A 104 -4.49 0.47 -15.01
N HIS A 105 -4.44 0.25 -13.70
CA HIS A 105 -5.62 -0.09 -12.89
C HIS A 105 -6.33 1.13 -12.31
N VAL A 106 -5.60 2.24 -12.10
CA VAL A 106 -6.15 3.50 -11.58
C VAL A 106 -5.90 4.59 -12.62
N PRO A 107 -6.79 4.81 -13.59
CA PRO A 107 -6.61 5.81 -14.62
C PRO A 107 -6.58 7.22 -14.00
N ALA A 108 -5.62 8.00 -14.43
CA ALA A 108 -5.29 9.36 -14.00
C ALA A 108 -4.38 9.43 -12.75
N VAL A 109 -3.11 9.08 -12.92
CA VAL A 109 -2.07 9.57 -12.01
C VAL A 109 -1.90 11.06 -12.29
N ALA A 110 -2.66 11.86 -11.56
CA ALA A 110 -2.39 13.28 -11.47
C ALA A 110 -1.02 13.47 -10.81
N THR A 111 -0.31 14.49 -11.22
CA THR A 111 0.96 14.90 -10.62
C THR A 111 0.71 15.42 -9.20
N PHE A 112 0.82 14.53 -8.22
CA PHE A 112 0.79 14.89 -6.81
C PHE A 112 2.21 14.93 -6.27
N GLU A 113 2.58 15.98 -5.60
CA GLU A 113 3.86 16.12 -4.89
C GLU A 113 3.73 15.45 -3.51
N ILE A 114 3.78 14.13 -3.48
CA ILE A 114 3.80 13.33 -2.26
C ILE A 114 5.14 12.62 -2.18
N PRO A 115 5.94 12.83 -1.13
CA PRO A 115 7.24 12.20 -0.97
C PRO A 115 7.12 10.68 -0.75
N LEU A 116 8.20 9.96 -1.02
CA LEU A 116 8.29 8.53 -0.72
C LEU A 116 8.52 8.32 0.78
N LEU A 117 7.63 7.56 1.42
CA LEU A 117 7.68 7.34 2.87
C LEU A 117 8.02 5.90 3.27
N VAL A 118 7.91 4.92 2.36
CA VAL A 118 7.99 3.49 2.71
C VAL A 118 9.24 2.83 2.15
N GLY A 119 10.10 2.35 3.05
CA GLY A 119 11.35 1.65 2.74
C GLY A 119 11.22 0.14 2.51
N VAL A 120 10.08 -0.35 1.99
CA VAL A 120 9.88 -1.76 1.62
C VAL A 120 10.43 -2.03 0.23
N ARG A 121 11.03 -3.19 0.04
CA ARG A 121 11.60 -3.61 -1.26
C ARG A 121 10.61 -3.43 -2.41
N PRO A 122 11.06 -2.87 -3.54
CA PRO A 122 12.42 -2.50 -3.92
C PRO A 122 12.86 -1.09 -3.47
N ASN A 123 12.04 -0.32 -2.77
CA ASN A 123 12.36 1.07 -2.36
C ASN A 123 13.35 1.14 -1.17
N GLY A 124 13.57 0.02 -0.48
CA GLY A 124 14.45 -0.08 0.69
C GLY A 124 14.66 -1.53 1.09
N PRO A 125 15.33 -1.80 2.22
CA PRO A 125 15.74 -3.17 2.59
C PRO A 125 14.66 -4.01 3.25
N TYR A 126 13.53 -3.42 3.62
CA TYR A 126 12.50 -4.07 4.45
C TYR A 126 11.47 -4.87 3.63
N ASN A 127 10.73 -5.75 4.31
CA ASN A 127 9.69 -6.62 3.77
C ASN A 127 8.29 -6.20 4.26
N MET A 128 7.24 -6.75 3.66
CA MET A 128 5.84 -6.44 4.00
C MET A 128 5.44 -6.84 5.43
N ASP A 129 6.01 -7.89 6.02
CA ASP A 129 5.78 -8.26 7.41
C ASP A 129 6.33 -7.22 8.40
N GLN A 130 7.49 -6.64 8.06
CA GLN A 130 8.09 -5.55 8.82
C GLN A 130 7.28 -4.26 8.66
N TYR A 131 6.75 -3.98 7.46
CA TYR A 131 5.82 -2.89 7.22
C TYR A 131 4.54 -3.00 8.06
N ALA A 132 3.96 -4.20 8.14
CA ALA A 132 2.79 -4.45 8.98
C ALA A 132 3.08 -4.13 10.47
N LYS A 133 4.22 -4.60 10.98
CA LYS A 133 4.68 -4.34 12.35
C LYS A 133 5.03 -2.86 12.61
N ALA A 134 5.38 -2.11 11.58
CA ALA A 134 5.67 -0.67 11.65
C ALA A 134 4.41 0.22 11.71
N GLY A 135 3.22 -0.38 11.68
CA GLY A 135 1.93 0.30 11.70
C GLY A 135 1.14 0.17 10.40
N GLY A 136 1.76 -0.37 9.35
CA GLY A 136 1.12 -0.72 8.08
C GLY A 136 0.40 0.44 7.39
N THR A 137 -0.61 0.09 6.60
CA THR A 137 -1.37 1.05 5.80
C THR A 137 -2.09 2.09 6.64
N GLN A 138 -2.58 1.72 7.82
CA GLN A 138 -3.29 2.68 8.69
C GLN A 138 -2.35 3.79 9.18
N ALA A 139 -1.10 3.46 9.53
CA ALA A 139 -0.10 4.45 9.93
C ALA A 139 0.27 5.40 8.78
N ILE A 140 0.43 4.88 7.56
CA ILE A 140 0.67 5.73 6.36
C ILE A 140 -0.51 6.67 6.11
N LEU A 141 -1.74 6.17 6.14
CA LEU A 141 -2.92 7.01 5.94
C LEU A 141 -3.06 8.07 7.03
N HIS A 142 -2.73 7.73 8.27
CA HIS A 142 -2.71 8.69 9.37
C HIS A 142 -1.65 9.77 9.16
N GLU A 143 -0.45 9.41 8.72
CA GLU A 143 0.61 10.37 8.37
C GLU A 143 0.19 11.30 7.23
N LEU A 144 -0.43 10.73 6.20
CA LEU A 144 -0.90 11.47 5.03
C LEU A 144 -2.24 12.21 5.23
N ARG A 145 -2.88 12.17 6.41
CA ARG A 145 -4.25 12.64 6.64
C ARG A 145 -4.52 14.09 6.19
N LYS A 146 -3.52 14.97 6.23
CA LYS A 146 -3.63 16.36 5.74
C LYS A 146 -3.65 16.47 4.22
N HIS A 147 -3.20 15.45 3.52
CA HIS A 147 -3.16 15.36 2.06
C HIS A 147 -4.33 14.55 1.48
N LEU A 148 -5.11 13.87 2.32
CA LEU A 148 -6.20 12.99 1.93
C LEU A 148 -7.56 13.63 2.23
N ASP A 149 -8.59 13.25 1.47
CA ASP A 149 -9.98 13.47 1.87
C ASP A 149 -10.38 12.36 2.86
N THR A 150 -10.34 12.71 4.13
CA THR A 150 -10.63 11.79 5.24
C THR A 150 -12.12 11.51 5.42
N ASN A 151 -13.01 12.19 4.69
CA ASN A 151 -14.47 11.96 4.74
C ASN A 151 -14.91 10.81 3.82
N CYS A 152 -14.02 10.28 2.96
CA CYS A 152 -14.33 9.14 2.12
C CYS A 152 -14.79 7.95 2.96
N MET A 153 -15.93 7.36 2.59
CA MET A 153 -16.53 6.22 3.28
C MET A 153 -15.82 4.91 2.92
N SER A 154 -15.73 4.00 3.88
CA SER A 154 -15.22 2.63 3.70
C SER A 154 -16.34 1.60 3.90
N VAL A 155 -16.11 0.37 3.46
CA VAL A 155 -17.03 -0.78 3.58
C VAL A 155 -17.45 -1.08 5.03
N ASN A 156 -16.70 -0.65 6.04
CA ASN A 156 -17.07 -0.79 7.45
C ASN A 156 -18.04 0.30 7.93
N GLU A 157 -18.56 1.13 7.03
CA GLU A 157 -19.49 2.23 7.28
C GLU A 157 -18.88 3.38 8.10
N LYS A 158 -17.56 3.45 8.17
CA LYS A 158 -16.81 4.55 8.78
C LYS A 158 -16.07 5.32 7.71
N THR A 159 -15.74 6.55 7.99
CA THR A 159 -14.85 7.35 7.16
C THR A 159 -13.40 6.86 7.25
N ILE A 160 -12.58 7.23 6.27
CA ILE A 160 -11.13 7.00 6.34
C ILE A 160 -10.55 7.66 7.58
N GLY A 161 -10.99 8.88 7.91
CA GLY A 161 -10.57 9.62 9.12
C GLY A 161 -10.84 8.86 10.42
N GLU A 162 -12.02 8.26 10.55
CA GLU A 162 -12.37 7.44 11.72
C GLU A 162 -11.53 6.15 11.78
N ASN A 163 -11.27 5.53 10.63
CA ASN A 163 -10.50 4.29 10.55
C ASN A 163 -9.02 4.49 10.92
N ILE A 164 -8.43 5.63 10.59
CA ILE A 164 -7.01 5.91 10.85
C ILE A 164 -6.76 6.59 12.21
N SER A 165 -7.84 6.93 12.93
CA SER A 165 -7.72 7.59 14.23
C SER A 165 -6.95 6.72 15.23
N GLY A 166 -5.96 7.30 15.89
CA GLY A 166 -5.13 6.61 16.89
C GLY A 166 -4.04 5.69 16.31
N HIS A 167 -3.87 5.65 14.99
CA HIS A 167 -2.77 4.93 14.37
C HIS A 167 -1.53 5.81 14.24
N GLU A 168 -0.36 5.24 14.52
CA GLU A 168 0.93 5.93 14.51
C GLU A 168 1.99 5.09 13.80
N ILE A 169 3.06 5.76 13.38
CA ILE A 169 4.27 5.09 12.87
C ILE A 169 5.01 4.47 14.05
N LEU A 170 5.10 3.14 14.08
CA LEU A 170 5.77 2.41 15.15
C LEU A 170 7.27 2.18 14.87
N ALA A 171 7.69 2.23 13.61
CA ALA A 171 9.08 2.07 13.19
C ALA A 171 9.45 3.11 12.10
N PRO A 172 10.01 4.27 12.50
CA PRO A 172 10.35 5.35 11.55
C PRO A 172 11.44 5.00 10.53
N SER A 173 12.18 3.93 10.74
CA SER A 173 13.16 3.41 9.76
C SER A 173 12.48 2.69 8.58
N ILE A 174 11.24 2.22 8.75
CA ILE A 174 10.49 1.46 7.75
C ILE A 174 9.41 2.33 7.10
N ILE A 175 8.65 3.05 7.93
CA ILE A 175 7.68 4.06 7.52
C ILE A 175 8.21 5.40 8.00
N HIS A 176 8.69 6.21 7.08
CA HIS A 176 9.27 7.52 7.38
C HIS A 176 8.14 8.55 7.58
N PRO A 177 8.28 9.48 8.54
CA PRO A 177 7.33 10.58 8.68
C PRO A 177 7.52 11.60 7.55
N LEU A 178 6.47 12.37 7.24
CA LEU A 178 6.51 13.46 6.25
C LEU A 178 7.59 14.51 6.55
N SER A 179 7.94 14.69 7.82
CA SER A 179 9.01 15.62 8.22
C SER A 179 10.42 15.13 7.88
N ASN A 180 10.59 13.83 7.63
CA ASN A 180 11.85 13.21 7.24
C ASN A 180 11.58 12.01 6.32
N PRO A 181 11.14 12.26 5.07
CA PRO A 181 10.78 11.21 4.12
C PRO A 181 11.99 10.38 3.69
N LEU A 182 11.73 9.19 3.17
CA LEU A 182 12.77 8.34 2.56
C LEU A 182 13.37 9.01 1.32
N ASP A 183 12.52 9.64 0.50
CA ASP A 183 12.90 10.48 -0.62
C ASP A 183 11.90 11.63 -0.72
N ASN A 184 12.38 12.84 -0.99
CA ASN A 184 11.56 14.03 -1.19
C ASN A 184 10.70 13.95 -2.45
N GLN A 185 11.06 13.11 -3.41
CA GLN A 185 10.27 12.80 -4.60
C GLN A 185 9.40 11.56 -4.33
N GLY A 186 8.25 11.49 -5.00
CA GLY A 186 7.39 10.32 -4.93
C GLY A 186 8.04 9.09 -5.58
N GLY A 187 7.67 7.90 -5.13
CA GLY A 187 8.26 6.64 -5.64
C GLY A 187 7.99 6.33 -7.12
N LEU A 188 7.09 7.08 -7.76
CA LEU A 188 6.76 7.00 -9.19
C LEU A 188 6.96 8.37 -9.83
N ALA A 189 7.71 8.43 -10.93
CA ALA A 189 7.91 9.63 -11.72
C ALA A 189 7.24 9.53 -13.09
N LEU A 190 6.51 10.57 -13.50
CA LEU A 190 6.01 10.73 -14.86
C LEU A 190 7.07 11.44 -15.70
N MET A 191 7.55 10.79 -16.72
CA MET A 191 8.54 11.34 -17.66
C MET A 191 7.90 11.60 -19.02
N ARG A 192 8.30 12.68 -19.66
CA ARG A 192 7.92 13.01 -21.04
C ARG A 192 9.19 13.34 -21.83
N GLY A 193 9.19 12.98 -23.10
CA GLY A 193 10.32 13.26 -23.99
C GLY A 193 9.98 12.93 -25.43
N ASN A 194 10.95 13.15 -26.32
CA ASN A 194 10.79 12.92 -27.76
C ASN A 194 10.52 11.45 -28.11
N LEU A 195 10.97 10.50 -27.28
CA LEU A 195 10.71 9.06 -27.47
C LEU A 195 9.31 8.64 -26.96
N VAL A 196 8.76 9.34 -25.98
CA VAL A 196 7.45 9.07 -25.37
C VAL A 196 6.74 10.38 -25.08
N PRO A 197 6.21 11.06 -26.12
CA PRO A 197 5.60 12.37 -25.98
C PRO A 197 4.34 12.38 -25.11
N ASP A 198 3.59 11.28 -25.10
CA ASP A 198 2.39 11.11 -24.27
C ASP A 198 2.70 10.80 -22.80
N GLY A 199 3.96 10.54 -22.47
CA GLY A 199 4.42 10.26 -21.13
C GLY A 199 4.61 8.77 -20.84
N THR A 200 5.55 8.49 -19.93
CA THR A 200 5.80 7.17 -19.37
C THR A 200 6.08 7.30 -17.89
N TYR A 201 5.98 6.17 -17.18
CA TYR A 201 6.31 6.12 -15.76
C TYR A 201 7.59 5.37 -15.53
N ILE A 202 8.31 5.85 -14.53
CA ILE A 202 9.44 5.14 -14.00
C ILE A 202 9.27 4.98 -12.49
N LYS A 203 9.59 3.79 -11.98
CA LYS A 203 9.75 3.58 -10.55
C LYS A 203 11.17 3.99 -10.21
N GLN A 204 11.33 5.07 -9.45
CA GLN A 204 12.65 5.66 -9.18
C GLN A 204 13.62 4.66 -8.56
N SER A 205 13.15 3.85 -7.61
CA SER A 205 13.95 2.79 -6.97
C SER A 205 14.41 1.66 -7.92
N ALA A 206 13.89 1.61 -9.14
CA ALA A 206 14.30 0.63 -10.15
C ALA A 206 15.32 1.20 -11.17
N VAL A 207 15.70 2.46 -11.02
CA VAL A 207 16.74 3.09 -11.85
C VAL A 207 18.09 2.83 -11.18
N PRO A 208 19.04 2.16 -11.85
CA PRO A 208 20.41 2.03 -11.33
C PRO A 208 21.02 3.43 -11.14
N GLU A 209 21.72 3.63 -10.05
CA GLU A 209 22.62 4.77 -9.92
C GLU A 209 23.70 4.67 -11.00
N GLY A 210 23.75 5.67 -11.89
CA GLY A 210 24.67 5.73 -13.01
C GLY A 210 26.11 6.03 -12.62
#